data_cafd9de94a0590b27c43a3d392bb134d
#
_entry.id   cafd9de94a0590b27c43a3d392bb134d
#
_cell.length_a   1.000
_cell.length_b   1.000
_cell.length_c   1.000
_cell.angle_alpha   90.00
_cell.angle_beta   90.00
_cell.angle_gamma   90.00
#
_symmetry.space_group_name_H-M   'P 1'
#
loop_
_entity.id
_entity.type
_entity.pdbx_description
1 polymer ?
#
loop_
_entity_poly.entity_id
_entity_poly.type
_entity_poly.pdbx_seq_one_letter_code
_entity_poly.pdbx_strand_id
1 'polypeptide(L)'
;MKAKVYFSKQITPEKVVELYKAVGLELPGKVAVKVHSGEPGNQNFLTPEFWQPMVETVHGTIVECNTAYPGERNTTDAHRRTMIKHGWSKLFNVDILDAEGPDLELPIPNGKRIQKNLVGKDIKYYDSMLVLSHFKGHPMGGFGGALKQLSIGCASSAGKANIHGAGKPEEMWTTEQNAFLESMADAAESVVKLFDGKIVYINVMKNMSVDCDCCAVAEDPCMKDIGILASLDPIAIDQACLDLVYASDDPGRDHLVERIESLNGVHTVEAAAELGFGSREYELIEL
;
A
#
# COMPACT_ATOMS: atom_id res chain seq x y z
N MET A 1 5.79 23.81 -4.85
CA MET A 1 6.23 23.05 -6.06
C MET A 1 5.32 21.87 -6.17
N LYS A 2 4.93 21.47 -7.39
CA LYS A 2 4.18 20.24 -7.59
C LYS A 2 5.03 19.03 -7.20
N ALA A 3 4.42 17.99 -6.66
CA ALA A 3 5.08 16.73 -6.39
C ALA A 3 5.54 16.10 -7.71
N LYS A 4 6.71 15.46 -7.72
CA LYS A 4 7.20 14.73 -8.90
C LYS A 4 6.76 13.28 -8.83
N VAL A 5 6.20 12.78 -9.92
CA VAL A 5 5.86 11.37 -10.11
C VAL A 5 6.59 10.88 -11.37
N TYR A 6 7.54 9.99 -11.17
CA TYR A 6 8.27 9.36 -12.27
C TYR A 6 7.47 8.17 -12.77
N PHE A 7 7.39 8.01 -14.09
CA PHE A 7 6.55 7.01 -14.74
C PHE A 7 7.32 6.26 -15.83
N SER A 8 7.06 4.97 -15.97
CA SER A 8 7.50 4.18 -17.11
C SER A 8 6.42 3.18 -17.52
N LYS A 9 6.21 3.06 -18.83
CA LYS A 9 5.36 2.01 -19.44
C LYS A 9 6.00 0.62 -19.41
N GLN A 10 7.33 0.57 -19.26
CA GLN A 10 8.04 -0.71 -19.16
C GLN A 10 7.91 -1.27 -17.74
N ILE A 11 7.39 -2.49 -17.63
CA ILE A 11 7.15 -3.14 -16.34
C ILE A 11 8.15 -4.28 -16.19
N THR A 12 9.35 -3.94 -15.76
CA THR A 12 10.42 -4.91 -15.47
C THR A 12 11.04 -4.64 -14.09
N PRO A 13 11.64 -5.67 -13.46
CA PRO A 13 12.36 -5.50 -12.19
C PRO A 13 13.45 -4.41 -12.25
N GLU A 14 14.17 -4.31 -13.36
CA GLU A 14 15.23 -3.32 -13.56
C GLU A 14 14.66 -1.89 -13.65
N LYS A 15 13.49 -1.73 -14.27
CA LYS A 15 12.83 -0.44 -14.40
C LYS A 15 12.31 0.06 -13.03
N VAL A 16 11.92 -0.83 -12.13
CA VAL A 16 11.63 -0.47 -10.73
C VAL A 16 12.83 0.20 -10.07
N VAL A 17 14.03 -0.38 -10.25
CA VAL A 17 15.28 0.18 -9.69
C VAL A 17 15.63 1.51 -10.35
N GLU A 18 15.45 1.64 -11.66
CA GLU A 18 15.71 2.88 -12.39
C GLU A 18 14.80 4.02 -11.87
N LEU A 19 13.50 3.77 -11.71
CA LEU A 19 12.56 4.75 -11.19
C LEU A 19 12.87 5.12 -9.73
N TYR A 20 13.25 4.16 -8.89
CA TYR A 20 13.72 4.43 -7.53
C TYR A 20 14.90 5.42 -7.53
N LYS A 21 15.90 5.18 -8.39
CA LYS A 21 17.07 6.07 -8.50
C LYS A 21 16.68 7.47 -9.01
N ALA A 22 15.71 7.55 -9.94
CA ALA A 22 15.23 8.83 -10.48
C ALA A 22 14.54 9.69 -9.43
N VAL A 23 13.91 9.09 -8.41
CA VAL A 23 13.32 9.81 -7.27
C VAL A 23 14.37 10.60 -6.48
N GLY A 24 15.61 10.13 -6.43
CA GLY A 24 16.75 10.86 -5.89
C GLY A 24 16.85 10.88 -4.36
N LEU A 25 16.13 10.00 -3.66
CA LEU A 25 16.27 9.78 -2.22
C LEU A 25 16.90 8.41 -1.97
N GLU A 26 18.08 8.39 -1.38
CA GLU A 26 18.72 7.19 -0.87
C GLU A 26 18.19 6.89 0.54
N LEU A 27 17.57 5.73 0.72
CA LEU A 27 16.96 5.35 2.00
C LEU A 27 18.03 5.01 3.03
N PRO A 28 18.10 5.71 4.17
CA PRO A 28 19.14 5.49 5.17
C PRO A 28 18.86 4.32 6.09
N GLY A 29 19.92 3.74 6.65
CA GLY A 29 19.89 2.80 7.77
C GLY A 29 19.21 1.47 7.45
N LYS A 30 18.43 0.95 8.40
CA LYS A 30 17.66 -0.28 8.25
C LYS A 30 16.37 0.01 7.50
N VAL A 31 16.21 -0.52 6.30
CA VAL A 31 15.08 -0.24 5.41
C VAL A 31 13.97 -1.26 5.59
N ALA A 32 12.76 -0.81 5.95
CA ALA A 32 11.54 -1.60 5.88
C ALA A 32 11.02 -1.60 4.45
N VAL A 33 10.88 -2.75 3.81
CA VAL A 33 10.25 -2.87 2.49
C VAL A 33 8.83 -3.39 2.66
N LYS A 34 7.85 -2.49 2.58
CA LYS A 34 6.44 -2.84 2.74
C LYS A 34 5.86 -3.35 1.44
N VAL A 35 5.36 -4.56 1.47
CA VAL A 35 4.71 -5.24 0.34
C VAL A 35 3.31 -5.73 0.73
N HIS A 36 2.57 -6.25 -0.24
CA HIS A 36 1.45 -7.17 -0.02
C HIS A 36 1.87 -8.56 -0.46
N SER A 37 1.94 -9.50 0.47
CA SER A 37 2.47 -10.84 0.23
C SER A 37 1.56 -11.77 -0.57
N GLY A 38 0.30 -11.37 -0.80
CA GLY A 38 -0.73 -12.17 -1.43
C GLY A 38 -1.45 -13.10 -0.44
N GLU A 39 -2.77 -13.24 -0.56
CA GLU A 39 -3.53 -14.30 0.12
C GLU A 39 -3.32 -15.62 -0.63
N PRO A 40 -3.19 -16.78 0.07
CA PRO A 40 -3.10 -18.06 -0.61
C PRO A 40 -4.29 -18.31 -1.54
N GLY A 41 -3.98 -18.59 -2.82
CA GLY A 41 -4.98 -18.75 -3.88
C GLY A 41 -5.12 -17.55 -4.81
N ASN A 42 -4.67 -16.37 -4.39
CA ASN A 42 -4.63 -15.18 -5.27
C ASN A 42 -3.60 -15.37 -6.39
N GLN A 43 -4.03 -15.17 -7.63
CA GLN A 43 -3.20 -15.35 -8.82
C GLN A 43 -2.58 -14.03 -9.37
N ASN A 44 -3.01 -12.87 -8.84
CA ASN A 44 -2.68 -11.58 -9.42
C ASN A 44 -1.54 -10.84 -8.71
N PHE A 45 -1.19 -11.22 -7.46
CA PHE A 45 -0.17 -10.53 -6.69
C PHE A 45 1.20 -10.56 -7.38
N LEU A 46 1.99 -9.52 -7.16
CA LEU A 46 3.34 -9.43 -7.72
C LEU A 46 4.31 -10.30 -6.91
N THR A 47 4.99 -11.22 -7.61
CA THR A 47 5.82 -12.25 -6.97
C THR A 47 7.11 -11.67 -6.36
N PRO A 48 7.72 -12.37 -5.40
CA PRO A 48 9.00 -11.95 -4.82
C PRO A 48 10.11 -11.71 -5.84
N GLU A 49 10.15 -12.53 -6.90
CA GLU A 49 11.16 -12.43 -7.97
C GLU A 49 11.06 -11.11 -8.72
N PHE A 50 9.85 -10.57 -8.92
CA PHE A 50 9.65 -9.27 -9.54
C PHE A 50 10.28 -8.14 -8.71
N TRP A 51 10.20 -8.24 -7.40
CA TRP A 51 10.71 -7.23 -6.49
C TRP A 51 12.18 -7.39 -6.10
N GLN A 52 12.79 -8.56 -6.43
CA GLN A 52 14.10 -8.93 -5.93
C GLN A 52 15.19 -7.88 -6.21
N PRO A 53 15.39 -7.34 -7.42
CA PRO A 53 16.44 -6.36 -7.68
C PRO A 53 16.26 -5.08 -6.85
N MET A 54 15.01 -4.68 -6.59
CA MET A 54 14.73 -3.47 -5.80
C MET A 54 15.04 -3.68 -4.32
N VAL A 55 14.60 -4.80 -3.76
CA VAL A 55 14.85 -5.14 -2.34
C VAL A 55 16.35 -5.30 -2.08
N GLU A 56 17.07 -5.94 -3.00
CA GLU A 56 18.54 -6.07 -2.94
C GLU A 56 19.23 -4.71 -3.03
N THR A 57 18.74 -3.80 -3.89
CA THR A 57 19.32 -2.45 -4.06
C THR A 57 19.30 -1.64 -2.76
N VAL A 58 18.24 -1.77 -1.95
CA VAL A 58 18.13 -1.05 -0.68
C VAL A 58 18.58 -1.88 0.52
N HIS A 59 19.03 -3.12 0.31
CA HIS A 59 19.36 -4.08 1.38
C HIS A 59 18.24 -4.20 2.42
N GLY A 60 16.97 -4.20 1.96
CA GLY A 60 15.81 -4.09 2.81
C GLY A 60 15.34 -5.41 3.40
N THR A 61 14.53 -5.30 4.45
CA THR A 61 13.77 -6.41 5.04
C THR A 61 12.31 -6.28 4.62
N ILE A 62 11.73 -7.34 4.09
CA ILE A 62 10.29 -7.39 3.78
C ILE A 62 9.49 -7.29 5.09
N VAL A 63 8.53 -6.37 5.14
CA VAL A 63 7.69 -6.19 6.32
C VAL A 63 6.22 -6.32 5.98
N GLU A 64 5.47 -6.99 6.86
CA GLU A 64 4.02 -7.20 6.80
C GLU A 64 3.43 -7.17 8.21
N CYS A 65 2.09 -7.06 8.30
CA CYS A 65 1.33 -7.24 9.54
C CYS A 65 0.20 -8.25 9.33
N ASN A 66 -0.18 -8.94 10.40
CA ASN A 66 -1.27 -9.90 10.40
C ASN A 66 -2.60 -9.24 9.99
N THR A 67 -3.54 -10.03 9.43
CA THR A 67 -4.87 -9.54 9.04
C THR A 67 -5.82 -9.52 10.23
N ALA A 68 -6.85 -8.66 10.16
CA ALA A 68 -7.92 -8.60 11.16
C ALA A 68 -9.07 -9.58 10.87
N TYR A 69 -9.12 -10.13 9.66
CA TYR A 69 -10.14 -11.11 9.25
C TYR A 69 -9.57 -12.54 9.30
N PRO A 70 -10.41 -13.57 9.47
CA PRO A 70 -9.98 -14.98 9.44
C PRO A 70 -9.37 -15.34 8.08
N GLY A 71 -8.22 -16.03 8.10
CA GLY A 71 -7.51 -16.46 6.88
C GLY A 71 -6.11 -16.97 7.20
N GLU A 72 -5.33 -17.23 6.16
CA GLU A 72 -3.98 -17.79 6.27
C GLU A 72 -2.92 -16.78 6.73
N ARG A 73 -3.32 -15.51 6.98
CA ARG A 73 -2.44 -14.44 7.46
C ARG A 73 -2.93 -13.77 8.74
N ASN A 74 -3.91 -14.36 9.45
CA ASN A 74 -4.48 -13.75 10.65
C ASN A 74 -3.73 -14.08 11.95
N THR A 75 -2.78 -15.00 11.90
CA THR A 75 -1.85 -15.30 12.98
C THR A 75 -0.42 -15.30 12.46
N THR A 76 0.54 -14.94 13.31
CA THR A 76 1.96 -14.85 12.92
C THR A 76 2.48 -16.15 12.32
N ASP A 77 2.12 -17.31 12.88
CA ASP A 77 2.59 -18.61 12.38
C ASP A 77 1.97 -18.96 11.02
N ALA A 78 0.67 -18.67 10.82
CA ALA A 78 0.01 -18.88 9.54
C ALA A 78 0.59 -17.91 8.48
N HIS A 79 0.79 -16.65 8.85
CA HIS A 79 1.36 -15.65 7.97
C HIS A 79 2.80 -16.02 7.54
N ARG A 80 3.64 -16.46 8.48
CA ARG A 80 5.00 -16.98 8.15
C ARG A 80 4.95 -18.16 7.17
N ARG A 81 4.01 -19.11 7.35
CA ARG A 81 3.81 -20.20 6.37
C ARG A 81 3.41 -19.68 4.99
N THR A 82 2.55 -18.67 4.93
CA THR A 82 2.18 -18.01 3.66
C THR A 82 3.39 -17.34 3.00
N MET A 83 4.23 -16.63 3.77
CA MET A 83 5.46 -16.02 3.26
C MET A 83 6.43 -17.06 2.69
N ILE A 84 6.54 -18.23 3.32
CA ILE A 84 7.34 -19.35 2.82
C ILE A 84 6.72 -19.91 1.53
N LYS A 85 5.41 -20.18 1.52
CA LYS A 85 4.67 -20.76 0.40
C LYS A 85 4.75 -19.90 -0.85
N HIS A 86 4.67 -18.57 -0.69
CA HIS A 86 4.75 -17.61 -1.79
C HIS A 86 6.19 -17.23 -2.18
N GLY A 87 7.21 -17.81 -1.52
CA GLY A 87 8.61 -17.63 -1.88
C GLY A 87 9.30 -16.42 -1.24
N TRP A 88 8.60 -15.58 -0.49
CA TRP A 88 9.19 -14.38 0.13
C TRP A 88 10.36 -14.72 1.05
N SER A 89 10.14 -15.66 1.98
CA SER A 89 11.20 -16.07 2.93
C SER A 89 12.35 -16.87 2.30
N LYS A 90 12.21 -17.28 1.04
CA LYS A 90 13.30 -17.91 0.28
C LYS A 90 14.31 -16.90 -0.24
N LEU A 91 13.83 -15.70 -0.61
CA LEU A 91 14.65 -14.65 -1.23
C LEU A 91 15.08 -13.58 -0.23
N PHE A 92 14.28 -13.33 0.82
CA PHE A 92 14.46 -12.18 1.70
C PHE A 92 14.36 -12.52 3.18
N ASN A 93 14.92 -11.64 3.99
CA ASN A 93 14.52 -11.54 5.40
C ASN A 93 13.09 -11.00 5.46
N VAL A 94 12.26 -11.61 6.29
CA VAL A 94 10.84 -11.24 6.47
C VAL A 94 10.57 -10.98 7.94
N ASP A 95 9.91 -9.87 8.22
CA ASP A 95 9.49 -9.46 9.55
C ASP A 95 7.96 -9.22 9.57
N ILE A 96 7.25 -9.90 10.47
CA ILE A 96 5.84 -9.65 10.76
C ILE A 96 5.80 -8.68 11.93
N LEU A 97 5.59 -7.42 11.65
CA LEU A 97 5.79 -6.30 12.57
C LEU A 97 4.94 -6.36 13.86
N ASP A 98 3.80 -7.05 13.79
CA ASP A 98 2.88 -7.30 14.90
C ASP A 98 2.93 -8.76 15.42
N ALA A 99 4.07 -9.44 15.20
CA ALA A 99 4.27 -10.82 15.66
C ALA A 99 4.14 -10.96 17.18
N GLU A 100 4.56 -9.94 17.91
CA GLU A 100 4.50 -9.88 19.37
C GLU A 100 3.91 -8.56 19.83
N GLY A 101 2.96 -8.62 20.79
CA GLY A 101 2.36 -7.42 21.36
C GLY A 101 3.22 -6.74 22.43
N PRO A 102 2.80 -5.60 22.97
CA PRO A 102 1.67 -4.78 22.50
C PRO A 102 1.98 -3.98 21.24
N ASP A 103 0.95 -3.51 20.54
CA ASP A 103 1.09 -2.63 19.39
C ASP A 103 1.76 -1.30 19.75
N LEU A 104 2.39 -0.66 18.76
CA LEU A 104 2.87 0.70 18.88
C LEU A 104 1.73 1.67 18.52
N GLU A 105 1.41 2.59 19.42
CA GLU A 105 0.44 3.66 19.16
C GLU A 105 1.15 4.86 18.51
N LEU A 106 0.72 5.21 17.30
CA LEU A 106 1.14 6.43 16.62
C LEU A 106 0.06 7.49 16.76
N PRO A 107 0.36 8.71 17.30
CA PRO A 107 -0.63 9.75 17.46
C PRO A 107 -1.03 10.37 16.11
N ILE A 108 -2.31 10.76 16.00
CA ILE A 108 -2.88 11.48 14.85
C ILE A 108 -3.62 12.72 15.39
N PRO A 109 -2.93 13.77 15.80
CA PRO A 109 -3.55 14.91 16.49
C PRO A 109 -4.65 15.61 15.70
N ASN A 110 -4.56 15.60 14.37
CA ASN A 110 -5.51 16.24 13.47
C ASN A 110 -6.38 15.21 12.73
N GLY A 111 -6.39 13.96 13.17
CA GLY A 111 -7.17 12.90 12.53
C GLY A 111 -8.66 13.22 12.54
N LYS A 112 -9.29 13.02 11.40
CA LYS A 112 -10.72 13.33 11.20
C LYS A 112 -11.61 12.27 11.84
N ARG A 113 -11.18 11.02 11.85
CA ARG A 113 -11.93 9.86 12.35
C ARG A 113 -11.23 9.15 13.49
N ILE A 114 -9.93 8.98 13.41
CA ILE A 114 -9.15 8.31 14.45
C ILE A 114 -8.02 9.20 14.97
N GLN A 115 -7.77 9.15 16.27
CA GLN A 115 -6.77 10.00 16.93
C GLN A 115 -5.44 9.25 17.16
N LYS A 116 -5.42 7.96 16.88
CA LYS A 116 -4.24 7.10 16.96
C LYS A 116 -4.33 5.95 15.98
N ASN A 117 -3.18 5.55 15.46
CA ASN A 117 -3.01 4.34 14.66
C ASN A 117 -2.28 3.28 15.51
N LEU A 118 -2.77 2.04 15.49
CA LEU A 118 -2.12 0.91 16.11
C LEU A 118 -1.32 0.18 15.04
N VAL A 119 0.00 0.29 15.08
CA VAL A 119 0.90 -0.36 14.12
C VAL A 119 1.66 -1.51 14.76
N GLY A 120 2.17 -2.43 13.94
CA GLY A 120 3.08 -3.46 14.45
C GLY A 120 4.28 -2.82 15.13
N LYS A 121 4.54 -3.18 16.41
CA LYS A 121 5.54 -2.49 17.25
C LYS A 121 6.94 -2.50 16.67
N ASP A 122 7.26 -3.49 15.84
CA ASP A 122 8.62 -3.68 15.32
C ASP A 122 8.97 -2.69 14.19
N ILE A 123 7.97 -1.94 13.67
CA ILE A 123 8.20 -0.83 12.72
C ILE A 123 9.20 0.20 13.25
N LYS A 124 9.27 0.39 14.58
CA LYS A 124 10.21 1.32 15.25
C LYS A 124 11.69 0.96 15.13
N TYR A 125 12.00 -0.25 14.68
CA TYR A 125 13.37 -0.70 14.48
C TYR A 125 13.94 -0.42 13.11
N TYR A 126 13.16 0.29 12.26
CA TYR A 126 13.54 0.69 10.92
C TYR A 126 13.76 2.20 10.85
N ASP A 127 14.77 2.61 10.09
CA ASP A 127 15.17 4.01 9.94
C ASP A 127 14.46 4.69 8.75
N SER A 128 14.05 3.89 7.76
CA SER A 128 13.41 4.34 6.53
C SER A 128 12.49 3.25 5.95
N MET A 129 11.67 3.63 4.97
CA MET A 129 10.71 2.69 4.38
C MET A 129 10.68 2.81 2.85
N LEU A 130 10.61 1.67 2.19
CA LEU A 130 10.24 1.55 0.77
C LEU A 130 8.86 0.90 0.69
N VAL A 131 7.90 1.62 0.13
CA VAL A 131 6.53 1.12 -0.05
C VAL A 131 6.38 0.63 -1.48
N LEU A 132 6.26 -0.68 -1.63
CA LEU A 132 6.07 -1.36 -2.91
C LEU A 132 4.61 -1.79 -3.04
N SER A 133 3.85 -1.08 -3.84
CA SER A 133 2.42 -1.34 -4.01
C SER A 133 2.11 -1.96 -5.36
N HIS A 134 1.32 -2.99 -5.35
CA HIS A 134 0.56 -3.42 -6.49
C HIS A 134 -0.70 -2.56 -6.56
N PHE A 135 -0.84 -1.72 -7.59
CA PHE A 135 -2.04 -0.89 -7.80
C PHE A 135 -3.15 -1.71 -8.47
N LYS A 136 -4.33 -1.72 -7.90
CA LYS A 136 -5.50 -2.50 -8.36
C LYS A 136 -6.78 -2.06 -7.64
N GLY A 137 -7.91 -2.64 -7.99
CA GLY A 137 -9.17 -2.49 -7.26
C GLY A 137 -9.11 -3.05 -5.83
N HIS A 138 -10.11 -2.70 -5.05
CA HIS A 138 -10.26 -3.19 -3.67
C HIS A 138 -11.74 -3.26 -3.27
N PRO A 139 -12.21 -4.38 -2.67
CA PRO A 139 -13.64 -4.59 -2.39
C PRO A 139 -14.23 -3.67 -1.32
N MET A 140 -13.42 -3.01 -0.50
CA MET A 140 -13.87 -2.05 0.51
C MET A 140 -13.39 -0.62 0.23
N GLY A 141 -12.14 -0.43 -0.21
CA GLY A 141 -11.56 0.91 -0.40
C GLY A 141 -11.65 1.45 -1.84
N GLY A 142 -12.30 0.72 -2.76
CA GLY A 142 -12.36 1.08 -4.18
C GLY A 142 -11.08 0.73 -4.93
N PHE A 143 -9.92 1.14 -4.43
CA PHE A 143 -8.60 0.79 -4.95
C PHE A 143 -7.58 0.55 -3.82
N GLY A 144 -6.43 -0.02 -4.19
CA GLY A 144 -5.28 -0.17 -3.31
C GLY A 144 -4.01 0.35 -3.98
N GLY A 145 -3.31 1.26 -3.30
CA GLY A 145 -2.05 1.88 -3.71
C GLY A 145 -1.18 2.20 -2.49
N ALA A 146 -0.37 3.26 -2.58
CA ALA A 146 0.56 3.68 -1.52
C ALA A 146 -0.16 4.03 -0.21
N LEU A 147 -1.26 4.79 -0.27
CA LEU A 147 -2.04 5.17 0.93
C LEU A 147 -2.57 3.95 1.68
N LYS A 148 -3.06 2.94 0.95
CA LYS A 148 -3.53 1.70 1.58
C LYS A 148 -2.39 0.88 2.18
N GLN A 149 -1.22 0.84 1.55
CA GLN A 149 -0.05 0.17 2.12
C GLN A 149 0.44 0.84 3.40
N LEU A 150 0.44 2.17 3.45
CA LEU A 150 0.77 2.92 4.66
C LEU A 150 -0.25 2.68 5.78
N SER A 151 -1.54 2.82 5.48
CA SER A 151 -2.61 2.69 6.48
C SER A 151 -2.82 1.24 6.92
N ILE A 152 -3.57 0.48 6.11
CA ILE A 152 -3.92 -0.92 6.41
C ILE A 152 -2.68 -1.82 6.44
N GLY A 153 -1.71 -1.59 5.54
CA GLY A 153 -0.53 -2.42 5.41
C GLY A 153 0.40 -2.38 6.64
N CYS A 154 0.57 -1.21 7.28
CA CYS A 154 1.43 -1.04 8.46
C CYS A 154 0.68 -1.22 9.79
N ALA A 155 -0.65 -1.14 9.78
CA ALA A 155 -1.46 -1.37 10.97
C ALA A 155 -1.35 -2.83 11.46
N SER A 156 -1.29 -3.02 12.77
CA SER A 156 -1.44 -4.35 13.39
C SER A 156 -2.81 -4.96 13.09
N SER A 157 -3.01 -6.22 13.44
CA SER A 157 -4.35 -6.84 13.32
C SER A 157 -5.42 -6.01 14.02
N ALA A 158 -5.17 -5.54 15.25
CA ALA A 158 -6.10 -4.65 15.98
C ALA A 158 -6.23 -3.28 15.31
N GLY A 159 -5.13 -2.72 14.80
CA GLY A 159 -5.12 -1.46 14.07
C GLY A 159 -5.93 -1.51 12.79
N LYS A 160 -5.85 -2.62 12.04
CA LYS A 160 -6.68 -2.82 10.84
C LYS A 160 -8.18 -2.79 11.19
N ALA A 161 -8.60 -3.49 12.26
CA ALA A 161 -9.98 -3.47 12.70
C ALA A 161 -10.41 -2.05 13.12
N ASN A 162 -9.54 -1.31 13.83
CA ASN A 162 -9.79 0.06 14.23
C ASN A 162 -9.96 1.02 13.04
N ILE A 163 -9.11 0.89 12.02
CA ILE A 163 -9.20 1.72 10.79
C ILE A 163 -10.48 1.39 10.01
N HIS A 164 -10.78 0.11 9.78
CA HIS A 164 -11.99 -0.31 9.08
C HIS A 164 -13.27 0.13 9.80
N GLY A 165 -13.24 0.13 11.13
CA GLY A 165 -14.35 0.56 11.97
C GLY A 165 -14.39 2.07 12.28
N ALA A 166 -13.51 2.87 11.66
CA ALA A 166 -13.41 4.31 11.93
C ALA A 166 -13.35 4.64 13.43
N GLY A 167 -12.51 3.92 14.17
CA GLY A 167 -12.35 4.07 15.61
C GLY A 167 -13.20 3.10 16.45
N LYS A 168 -14.03 2.27 15.83
CA LYS A 168 -14.89 1.27 16.45
C LYS A 168 -14.60 -0.12 15.83
N PRO A 169 -13.63 -0.86 16.34
CA PRO A 169 -13.21 -2.14 15.75
C PRO A 169 -14.33 -3.16 15.54
N GLU A 170 -15.35 -3.13 16.39
CA GLU A 170 -16.56 -3.98 16.31
C GLU A 170 -17.43 -3.69 15.08
N GLU A 171 -17.34 -2.48 14.52
CA GLU A 171 -18.07 -2.05 13.33
C GLU A 171 -17.27 -2.23 12.02
N MET A 172 -16.13 -2.96 12.01
CA MET A 172 -15.21 -3.02 10.86
C MET A 172 -15.85 -3.47 9.54
N TRP A 173 -16.99 -4.12 9.57
CA TRP A 173 -17.73 -4.58 8.38
C TRP A 173 -18.95 -3.73 8.04
N THR A 174 -19.35 -2.79 8.90
CA THR A 174 -20.61 -2.05 8.80
C THR A 174 -20.40 -0.53 8.85
N THR A 175 -19.16 -0.08 8.97
CA THR A 175 -18.79 1.34 9.01
C THR A 175 -19.24 2.05 7.73
N GLU A 176 -19.66 3.31 7.87
CA GLU A 176 -19.97 4.19 6.76
C GLU A 176 -18.73 4.37 5.86
N GLN A 177 -18.96 4.32 4.54
CA GLN A 177 -17.90 4.24 3.53
C GLN A 177 -16.87 5.37 3.65
N ASN A 178 -17.32 6.63 3.69
CA ASN A 178 -16.41 7.76 3.78
C ASN A 178 -15.65 7.80 5.12
N ALA A 179 -16.30 7.38 6.22
CA ALA A 179 -15.62 7.29 7.51
C ALA A 179 -14.45 6.30 7.49
N PHE A 180 -14.62 5.17 6.82
CA PHE A 180 -13.54 4.21 6.61
C PHE A 180 -12.41 4.81 5.75
N LEU A 181 -12.74 5.44 4.61
CA LEU A 181 -11.74 6.04 3.70
C LEU A 181 -10.95 7.17 4.38
N GLU A 182 -11.63 8.02 5.17
CA GLU A 182 -10.99 9.07 5.98
C GLU A 182 -10.10 8.48 7.08
N SER A 183 -10.50 7.37 7.71
CA SER A 183 -9.66 6.67 8.69
C SER A 183 -8.39 6.09 8.07
N MET A 184 -8.46 5.63 6.81
CA MET A 184 -7.26 5.23 6.09
C MET A 184 -6.32 6.41 5.86
N ALA A 185 -6.84 7.59 5.49
CA ALA A 185 -6.05 8.81 5.33
C ALA A 185 -5.38 9.22 6.64
N ASP A 186 -6.14 9.23 7.75
CA ASP A 186 -5.63 9.50 9.10
C ASP A 186 -4.48 8.55 9.47
N ALA A 187 -4.68 7.24 9.27
CA ALA A 187 -3.68 6.23 9.58
C ALA A 187 -2.41 6.36 8.72
N ALA A 188 -2.57 6.66 7.42
CA ALA A 188 -1.43 6.86 6.51
C ALA A 188 -0.56 8.03 6.96
N GLU A 189 -1.17 9.16 7.37
CA GLU A 189 -0.45 10.34 7.90
C GLU A 189 0.49 9.96 9.05
N SER A 190 0.04 9.11 9.97
CA SER A 190 0.83 8.70 11.14
C SER A 190 2.11 7.98 10.78
N VAL A 191 2.08 7.13 9.74
CA VAL A 191 3.25 6.40 9.24
C VAL A 191 4.19 7.32 8.48
N VAL A 192 3.65 8.24 7.66
CA VAL A 192 4.46 9.27 6.99
C VAL A 192 5.23 10.11 8.01
N LYS A 193 4.57 10.53 9.09
CA LYS A 193 5.20 11.29 10.18
C LYS A 193 6.26 10.49 10.94
N LEU A 194 6.04 9.18 11.15
CA LEU A 194 7.00 8.31 11.83
C LEU A 194 8.36 8.30 11.13
N PHE A 195 8.37 8.22 9.80
CA PHE A 195 9.61 8.15 9.03
C PHE A 195 10.15 9.51 8.58
N ASP A 196 9.44 10.60 8.82
CA ASP A 196 9.92 11.98 8.62
C ASP A 196 10.63 12.21 7.27
N GLY A 197 9.90 11.95 6.18
CA GLY A 197 10.40 12.14 4.81
C GLY A 197 11.35 11.07 4.29
N LYS A 198 11.60 9.99 5.05
CA LYS A 198 12.49 8.89 4.65
C LYS A 198 11.66 7.71 4.09
N ILE A 199 10.75 8.01 3.17
CA ILE A 199 9.92 7.01 2.49
C ILE A 199 9.99 7.23 0.98
N VAL A 200 10.14 6.15 0.24
CA VAL A 200 9.94 6.13 -1.22
C VAL A 200 8.75 5.24 -1.54
N TYR A 201 7.91 5.68 -2.46
CA TYR A 201 6.73 4.96 -2.92
C TYR A 201 6.91 4.51 -4.35
N ILE A 202 6.56 3.25 -4.62
CA ILE A 202 6.51 2.67 -5.96
C ILE A 202 5.19 1.95 -6.12
N ASN A 203 4.40 2.35 -7.12
CA ASN A 203 3.15 1.70 -7.50
C ASN A 203 3.35 0.99 -8.85
N VAL A 204 2.99 -0.28 -8.92
CA VAL A 204 3.03 -1.08 -10.15
C VAL A 204 1.61 -1.37 -10.62
N MET A 205 1.28 -0.89 -11.80
CA MET A 205 -0.01 -1.03 -12.47
C MET A 205 0.04 -2.18 -13.47
N LYS A 206 0.13 -3.40 -12.95
CA LYS A 206 0.23 -4.67 -13.67
C LYS A 206 -0.76 -5.66 -13.09
N ASN A 207 -1.35 -6.52 -13.90
CA ASN A 207 -2.35 -7.50 -13.46
C ASN A 207 -3.48 -6.87 -12.64
N MET A 208 -3.97 -5.70 -13.07
CA MET A 208 -4.96 -4.93 -12.32
C MET A 208 -6.34 -5.61 -12.39
N SER A 209 -6.71 -6.24 -11.28
CA SER A 209 -8.06 -6.77 -11.05
C SER A 209 -8.92 -5.75 -10.29
N VAL A 210 -10.23 -5.92 -10.31
CA VAL A 210 -11.16 -5.20 -9.41
C VAL A 210 -11.01 -5.65 -7.96
N ASP A 211 -10.41 -6.83 -7.74
CA ASP A 211 -10.15 -7.40 -6.43
C ASP A 211 -8.72 -7.17 -5.96
N CYS A 212 -8.55 -7.20 -4.65
CA CYS A 212 -7.26 -7.01 -4.00
C CYS A 212 -6.51 -8.35 -3.86
N ASP A 213 -5.18 -8.29 -3.75
CA ASP A 213 -4.34 -9.43 -3.40
C ASP A 213 -4.70 -10.08 -2.05
N CYS A 214 -5.55 -9.43 -1.26
CA CYS A 214 -6.11 -9.98 -0.01
C CYS A 214 -7.32 -10.90 -0.23
N CYS A 215 -7.81 -11.04 -1.46
CA CYS A 215 -8.86 -11.98 -1.82
C CYS A 215 -8.21 -13.30 -2.28
N ALA A 216 -8.53 -14.40 -1.62
CA ALA A 216 -8.00 -15.71 -1.99
C ALA A 216 -8.50 -16.15 -3.38
N VAL A 217 -9.74 -15.78 -3.72
CA VAL A 217 -10.31 -15.93 -5.05
C VAL A 217 -10.58 -14.53 -5.59
N ALA A 218 -9.73 -14.07 -6.49
CA ALA A 218 -9.85 -12.77 -7.14
C ALA A 218 -10.31 -12.95 -8.59
N GLU A 219 -10.99 -11.94 -9.12
CA GLU A 219 -11.22 -11.87 -10.56
C GLU A 219 -9.89 -11.75 -11.30
N ASP A 220 -9.87 -12.21 -12.55
CA ASP A 220 -8.72 -12.00 -13.43
C ASP A 220 -8.50 -10.50 -13.70
N PRO A 221 -7.31 -10.08 -14.15
CA PRO A 221 -7.05 -8.70 -14.52
C PRO A 221 -8.08 -8.18 -15.52
N CYS A 222 -8.69 -7.03 -15.21
CA CYS A 222 -9.81 -6.50 -15.98
C CYS A 222 -9.37 -5.57 -17.13
N MET A 223 -8.13 -5.10 -17.12
CA MET A 223 -7.58 -4.18 -18.11
C MET A 223 -6.09 -4.45 -18.37
N LYS A 224 -5.56 -3.87 -19.44
CA LYS A 224 -4.13 -3.94 -19.76
C LYS A 224 -3.27 -3.27 -18.71
N ASP A 225 -2.06 -3.78 -18.57
CA ASP A 225 -1.02 -3.16 -17.74
C ASP A 225 -0.73 -1.73 -18.24
N ILE A 226 -0.46 -0.81 -17.29
CA ILE A 226 -0.21 0.60 -17.62
C ILE A 226 1.26 0.95 -17.43
N GLY A 227 1.87 0.57 -16.30
CA GLY A 227 3.25 0.94 -16.04
C GLY A 227 3.64 0.89 -14.57
N ILE A 228 4.77 1.53 -14.27
CA ILE A 228 5.32 1.68 -12.92
C ILE A 228 5.46 3.17 -12.62
N LEU A 229 5.10 3.56 -11.41
CA LEU A 229 5.28 4.93 -10.91
C LEU A 229 6.15 4.94 -9.67
N ALA A 230 6.92 6.02 -9.47
CA ALA A 230 7.69 6.26 -8.25
C ALA A 230 7.60 7.73 -7.82
N SER A 231 7.50 7.98 -6.51
CA SER A 231 7.41 9.32 -5.94
C SER A 231 7.88 9.37 -4.48
N LEU A 232 8.10 10.59 -3.96
CA LEU A 232 8.25 10.87 -2.53
C LEU A 232 6.92 11.27 -1.88
N ASP A 233 5.84 11.38 -2.64
CA ASP A 233 4.53 11.81 -2.17
C ASP A 233 3.51 10.69 -2.41
N PRO A 234 2.93 10.10 -1.33
CA PRO A 234 1.99 8.97 -1.46
C PRO A 234 0.66 9.39 -2.06
N ILE A 235 0.27 10.65 -1.90
CA ILE A 235 -0.98 11.19 -2.43
C ILE A 235 -0.84 11.43 -3.94
N ALA A 236 0.28 12.04 -4.34
CA ALA A 236 0.57 12.32 -5.75
C ALA A 236 0.68 11.04 -6.57
N ILE A 237 1.33 10.00 -6.04
CA ILE A 237 1.50 8.75 -6.78
C ILE A 237 0.17 7.99 -6.93
N ASP A 238 -0.67 7.96 -5.90
CA ASP A 238 -1.99 7.32 -5.99
C ASP A 238 -2.92 8.12 -6.90
N GLN A 239 -2.88 9.47 -6.84
CA GLN A 239 -3.63 10.33 -7.78
C GLN A 239 -3.19 10.07 -9.23
N ALA A 240 -1.88 10.00 -9.50
CA ALA A 240 -1.36 9.73 -10.84
C ALA A 240 -1.80 8.36 -11.37
N CYS A 241 -1.83 7.32 -10.52
CA CYS A 241 -2.37 6.02 -10.90
C CYS A 241 -3.85 6.09 -11.27
N LEU A 242 -4.68 6.79 -10.47
CA LEU A 242 -6.09 7.00 -10.77
C LEU A 242 -6.26 7.73 -12.11
N ASP A 243 -5.54 8.82 -12.33
CA ASP A 243 -5.62 9.60 -13.57
C ASP A 243 -5.25 8.75 -14.80
N LEU A 244 -4.23 7.88 -14.68
CA LEU A 244 -3.83 6.95 -15.74
C LEU A 244 -4.90 5.88 -16.01
N VAL A 245 -5.59 5.37 -14.99
CA VAL A 245 -6.73 4.46 -15.17
C VAL A 245 -7.85 5.19 -15.90
N TYR A 246 -8.26 6.38 -15.42
CA TYR A 246 -9.34 7.15 -16.02
C TYR A 246 -9.04 7.59 -17.47
N ALA A 247 -7.78 7.85 -17.79
CA ALA A 247 -7.32 8.25 -19.13
C ALA A 247 -7.10 7.09 -20.10
N SER A 248 -7.13 5.84 -19.61
CA SER A 248 -6.89 4.66 -20.45
C SER A 248 -7.98 4.53 -21.55
N ASP A 249 -7.59 4.10 -22.74
CA ASP A 249 -8.49 3.76 -23.85
C ASP A 249 -8.91 2.27 -23.85
N ASP A 250 -8.40 1.48 -22.92
CA ASP A 250 -8.78 0.08 -22.78
C ASP A 250 -10.22 -0.02 -22.26
N PRO A 251 -11.12 -0.71 -22.95
CA PRO A 251 -12.52 -0.84 -22.52
C PRO A 251 -12.66 -1.58 -21.17
N GLY A 252 -11.70 -2.42 -20.80
CA GLY A 252 -11.68 -3.10 -19.52
C GLY A 252 -11.52 -2.17 -18.32
N ARG A 253 -11.03 -0.92 -18.54
CA ARG A 253 -10.93 0.08 -17.46
C ARG A 253 -12.27 0.38 -16.80
N ASP A 254 -13.38 0.33 -17.55
CA ASP A 254 -14.70 0.71 -17.04
C ASP A 254 -15.10 -0.17 -15.84
N HIS A 255 -14.69 -1.42 -15.82
CA HIS A 255 -14.90 -2.34 -14.69
C HIS A 255 -14.11 -1.91 -13.44
N LEU A 256 -12.85 -1.46 -13.62
CA LEU A 256 -12.05 -0.94 -12.50
C LEU A 256 -12.56 0.41 -12.03
N VAL A 257 -12.96 1.30 -12.95
CA VAL A 257 -13.56 2.60 -12.64
C VAL A 257 -14.85 2.43 -11.85
N GLU A 258 -15.75 1.51 -12.27
CA GLU A 258 -16.96 1.18 -11.53
C GLU A 258 -16.67 0.74 -10.09
N ARG A 259 -15.65 -0.12 -9.88
CA ARG A 259 -15.22 -0.53 -8.55
C ARG A 259 -14.75 0.67 -7.72
N ILE A 260 -13.95 1.57 -8.30
CA ILE A 260 -13.42 2.75 -7.61
C ILE A 260 -14.57 3.71 -7.25
N GLU A 261 -15.46 3.99 -8.18
CA GLU A 261 -16.55 4.97 -8.01
C GLU A 261 -17.66 4.45 -7.10
N SER A 262 -18.08 3.19 -7.26
CA SER A 262 -19.13 2.60 -6.42
C SER A 262 -18.80 2.60 -4.93
N LEU A 263 -17.51 2.63 -4.59
CA LEU A 263 -16.99 2.68 -3.23
C LEU A 263 -16.41 4.05 -2.86
N ASN A 264 -16.63 5.07 -3.71
CA ASN A 264 -16.07 6.42 -3.50
C ASN A 264 -14.56 6.43 -3.22
N GLY A 265 -13.80 5.50 -3.87
CA GLY A 265 -12.40 5.23 -3.53
C GLY A 265 -11.47 6.45 -3.63
N VAL A 266 -11.75 7.39 -4.54
CA VAL A 266 -11.00 8.65 -4.71
C VAL A 266 -11.01 9.49 -3.43
N HIS A 267 -12.04 9.37 -2.58
CA HIS A 267 -12.17 10.13 -1.35
C HIS A 267 -11.01 9.88 -0.36
N THR A 268 -10.36 8.72 -0.39
CA THR A 268 -9.14 8.49 0.42
C THR A 268 -8.02 9.46 0.06
N VAL A 269 -7.83 9.73 -1.25
CA VAL A 269 -6.81 10.67 -1.74
C VAL A 269 -7.18 12.11 -1.39
N GLU A 270 -8.47 12.44 -1.47
CA GLU A 270 -9.00 13.77 -1.07
C GLU A 270 -8.80 14.03 0.41
N ALA A 271 -9.23 13.10 1.25
CA ALA A 271 -9.07 13.19 2.69
C ALA A 271 -7.59 13.28 3.11
N ALA A 272 -6.72 12.51 2.47
CA ALA A 272 -5.28 12.57 2.71
C ALA A 272 -4.69 13.95 2.33
N ALA A 273 -5.13 14.53 1.22
CA ALA A 273 -4.70 15.87 0.81
C ALA A 273 -5.20 16.96 1.77
N GLU A 274 -6.42 16.83 2.32
CA GLU A 274 -6.96 17.73 3.35
C GLU A 274 -6.10 17.72 4.63
N LEU A 275 -5.51 16.59 5.01
CA LEU A 275 -4.57 16.47 6.14
C LEU A 275 -3.22 17.13 5.87
N GLY A 276 -2.87 17.38 4.61
CA GLY A 276 -1.73 18.20 4.22
C GLY A 276 -0.36 17.51 4.29
N PHE A 277 -0.29 16.18 4.29
CA PHE A 277 0.97 15.44 4.27
C PHE A 277 1.46 15.08 2.85
N GLY A 278 0.81 15.59 1.81
CA GLY A 278 1.16 15.45 0.40
C GLY A 278 0.21 16.26 -0.47
N SER A 279 0.25 16.05 -1.80
CA SER A 279 -0.50 16.85 -2.76
C SER A 279 -1.11 16.00 -3.88
N ARG A 280 -2.34 16.33 -4.28
CA ARG A 280 -2.95 15.79 -5.50
C ARG A 280 -2.39 16.43 -6.78
N GLU A 281 -1.71 17.59 -6.66
CA GLU A 281 -1.06 18.25 -7.79
C GLU A 281 0.34 17.67 -7.98
N TYR A 282 0.61 17.14 -9.15
CA TYR A 282 1.89 16.52 -9.48
C TYR A 282 2.37 16.89 -10.89
N GLU A 283 3.64 16.61 -11.15
CA GLU A 283 4.26 16.62 -12.47
C GLU A 283 4.61 15.17 -12.83
N LEU A 284 4.05 14.65 -13.93
CA LEU A 284 4.37 13.31 -14.42
C LEU A 284 5.60 13.39 -15.32
N ILE A 285 6.64 12.62 -14.99
CA ILE A 285 7.93 12.58 -15.70
C ILE A 285 8.10 11.16 -16.26
N GLU A 286 7.95 11.00 -17.58
CA GLU A 286 8.12 9.69 -18.25
C GLU A 286 9.61 9.41 -18.50
N LEU A 287 10.07 8.14 -18.18
CA LEU A 287 11.44 7.64 -18.29
C LEU A 287 11.54 6.42 -19.22
#